data_1e828a8621f8f626a301c08f4a9e5f9f
#
_entry.id   1e828a8621f8f626a301c08f4a9e5f9f
#
_cell.length_a   1.000
_cell.length_b   1.000
_cell.length_c   1.000
_cell.angle_alpha   90.00
_cell.angle_beta   90.00
_cell.angle_gamma   90.00
#
_symmetry.space_group_name_H-M   'P 1'
#
loop_
_entity.id
_entity.type
_entity.pdbx_description
1 polymer ?
#
loop_
_entity_poly.entity_id
_entity_poly.type
_entity_poly.pdbx_seq_one_letter_code
_entity_poly.pdbx_strand_id
1 'polypeptide(L)'
;MKNLFAKITSMILVIVMLLGITACGGGTDESPAGETDKEGNTIISIMFHVDEKSAEGQAYQKRINAFNAAYKDQKIKARAIFKARTTGASTYETELLNNKLDGTLADIITFDAPNTAAYAKAGLLYDITTLISADEQEKFFSLNTYEGRLYGLPIQESSAGFFYNKKIFRAAGIDVSGISAENPWTFEQFKDVCARLKAYGVTAVDMRLDATKDETAPYLLYPFIYAAGGSFTSADGYTATGYYNSAATAKGFQYIKDLITAGYTSYSIGATDFFTEKVGMYLSSGWTIPDLDNKYRENFASRDDWGLLPYPKDVQAASATGSWSYAITNNHHTDKSATLELLKWMTSAESSKVVTDATGMIPARKDVVKNYEVGSPEYTLLKQLELSGKERPVTVAYPKFSSTFNQIIYNLGTGNVSELINAATNELQDAMNKLKDR
;
A
#
# COMPACT_ATOMS: atom_id res chain seq x y z
N MET A 1 -20.53 -32.22 49.84
CA MET A 1 -20.08 -32.85 48.57
C MET A 1 -19.71 -31.86 47.45
N LYS A 2 -19.90 -30.56 47.57
CA LYS A 2 -19.58 -29.57 46.53
C LYS A 2 -18.11 -29.05 46.54
N ASN A 3 -17.34 -29.30 47.64
CA ASN A 3 -15.99 -28.76 47.77
C ASN A 3 -14.87 -29.79 47.46
N LEU A 4 -15.22 -31.03 47.09
CA LEU A 4 -14.25 -32.05 46.73
C LEU A 4 -14.00 -32.13 45.21
N PHE A 5 -15.00 -31.74 44.41
CA PHE A 5 -14.87 -31.73 42.96
C PHE A 5 -14.01 -30.54 42.42
N ALA A 6 -13.97 -29.39 43.11
CA ALA A 6 -13.20 -28.24 42.71
C ALA A 6 -11.68 -28.38 42.92
N LYS A 7 -11.23 -29.30 43.77
CA LYS A 7 -9.79 -29.55 44.04
C LYS A 7 -9.19 -30.63 43.15
N ILE A 8 -10.00 -31.47 42.53
CA ILE A 8 -9.52 -32.52 41.60
C ILE A 8 -9.32 -31.99 40.18
N THR A 9 -10.14 -30.98 39.79
CA THR A 9 -10.03 -30.35 38.47
C THR A 9 -8.78 -29.44 38.32
N SER A 10 -8.30 -28.84 39.42
CA SER A 10 -7.08 -28.00 39.38
C SER A 10 -5.76 -28.81 39.41
N MET A 11 -5.78 -30.09 39.75
CA MET A 11 -4.57 -30.90 39.81
C MET A 11 -4.31 -31.71 38.52
N ILE A 12 -5.31 -31.85 37.66
CA ILE A 12 -5.19 -32.49 36.35
C ILE A 12 -4.69 -31.52 35.26
N LEU A 13 -4.85 -30.19 35.46
CA LEU A 13 -4.40 -29.20 34.50
C LEU A 13 -2.89 -28.88 34.57
N VAL A 14 -2.23 -29.27 35.65
CA VAL A 14 -0.76 -29.05 35.85
C VAL A 14 0.09 -30.22 35.37
N ILE A 15 -0.49 -31.43 35.17
CA ILE A 15 0.27 -32.63 34.72
C ILE A 15 0.25 -32.79 33.19
N VAL A 16 -0.62 -32.08 32.45
CA VAL A 16 -0.67 -32.14 30.97
C VAL A 16 0.33 -31.18 30.31
N MET A 17 1.01 -30.30 31.05
CA MET A 17 2.02 -29.36 30.52
C MET A 17 3.47 -29.89 30.56
N LEU A 18 3.71 -31.16 30.94
CA LEU A 18 5.07 -31.71 31.07
C LEU A 18 5.35 -32.95 30.22
N LEU A 19 4.48 -33.38 29.33
CA LEU A 19 4.72 -34.51 28.43
C LEU A 19 4.24 -34.21 27.00
N GLY A 20 4.95 -33.31 26.30
CA GLY A 20 4.64 -32.95 24.91
C GLY A 20 5.82 -32.39 24.13
N ILE A 21 7.03 -32.86 24.38
CA ILE A 21 8.19 -32.57 23.53
C ILE A 21 8.76 -33.87 23.01
N THR A 22 8.13 -34.42 21.99
CA THR A 22 8.74 -35.21 20.91
C THR A 22 7.68 -35.52 19.86
N ALA A 23 7.56 -34.67 18.87
CA ALA A 23 7.02 -35.06 17.57
C ALA A 23 7.88 -34.42 16.51
N CYS A 24 8.58 -35.21 15.77
CA CYS A 24 9.34 -34.88 14.57
C CYS A 24 8.41 -34.24 13.51
N GLY A 25 8.88 -33.16 12.91
CA GLY A 25 8.26 -32.58 11.71
C GLY A 25 9.06 -31.38 11.27
N GLY A 26 9.83 -31.49 10.19
CA GLY A 26 10.37 -30.46 9.31
C GLY A 26 10.76 -29.12 9.94
N GLY A 27 11.97 -29.03 10.47
CA GLY A 27 12.47 -27.76 11.01
C GLY A 27 12.73 -26.75 9.91
N THR A 28 11.93 -25.70 9.84
CA THR A 28 12.44 -24.40 9.44
C THR A 28 13.39 -23.95 10.54
N ASP A 29 14.67 -23.69 10.21
CA ASP A 29 15.64 -23.10 11.16
C ASP A 29 15.15 -21.70 11.56
N GLU A 30 14.28 -21.61 12.55
CA GLU A 30 13.84 -20.36 13.19
C GLU A 30 14.85 -19.95 14.26
N SER A 31 16.06 -19.55 13.87
CA SER A 31 16.92 -18.82 14.78
C SER A 31 16.41 -17.39 14.92
N PRO A 32 16.31 -16.80 16.13
CA PRO A 32 15.98 -15.41 16.33
C PRO A 32 16.88 -14.48 15.51
N ALA A 33 16.35 -13.32 15.10
CA ALA A 33 17.10 -12.35 14.33
C ALA A 33 18.38 -11.90 15.09
N GLY A 34 19.52 -11.80 14.39
CA GLY A 34 20.84 -11.43 14.96
C GLY A 34 21.64 -12.57 15.56
N GLU A 35 21.21 -13.80 15.40
CA GLU A 35 22.01 -14.95 15.79
C GLU A 35 23.05 -15.31 14.73
N THR A 36 24.12 -15.90 15.20
CA THR A 36 25.13 -16.49 14.32
C THR A 36 24.71 -17.94 13.99
N ASP A 37 24.63 -18.28 12.71
CA ASP A 37 24.35 -19.65 12.30
C ASP A 37 25.52 -20.59 12.62
N LYS A 38 25.32 -21.90 12.41
CA LYS A 38 26.33 -22.93 12.68
C LYS A 38 27.63 -22.78 11.85
N GLU A 39 27.53 -21.98 10.76
CA GLU A 39 28.66 -21.69 9.87
C GLU A 39 29.37 -20.39 10.27
N GLY A 40 28.90 -19.71 11.31
CA GLY A 40 29.44 -18.44 11.82
C GLY A 40 29.01 -17.21 11.02
N ASN A 41 27.90 -17.28 10.28
CA ASN A 41 27.34 -16.13 9.59
C ASN A 41 26.45 -15.33 10.53
N THR A 42 26.54 -14.01 10.50
CA THR A 42 25.55 -13.10 11.10
C THR A 42 24.26 -13.14 10.26
N ILE A 43 23.15 -13.55 10.87
CA ILE A 43 21.85 -13.65 10.20
C ILE A 43 21.09 -12.33 10.34
N ILE A 44 20.72 -11.72 9.21
CA ILE A 44 19.86 -10.55 9.14
C ILE A 44 18.50 -10.97 8.59
N SER A 45 17.46 -10.79 9.37
CA SER A 45 16.09 -11.11 8.96
C SER A 45 15.42 -9.92 8.27
N ILE A 46 14.67 -10.21 7.20
CA ILE A 46 13.84 -9.22 6.50
C ILE A 46 12.44 -9.80 6.27
N MET A 47 11.42 -9.07 6.73
CA MET A 47 10.02 -9.47 6.60
C MET A 47 9.32 -8.71 5.47
N PHE A 48 8.75 -9.46 4.53
CA PHE A 48 8.05 -8.97 3.35
C PHE A 48 6.54 -9.14 3.48
N HIS A 49 5.78 -8.17 2.97
CA HIS A 49 4.32 -8.09 3.02
C HIS A 49 3.57 -8.92 1.97
N VAL A 50 4.26 -9.74 1.21
CA VAL A 50 3.72 -10.49 0.08
C VAL A 50 3.86 -11.99 0.26
N ASP A 51 3.13 -12.76 -0.54
CA ASP A 51 3.34 -14.20 -0.68
C ASP A 51 4.64 -14.47 -1.46
N GLU A 52 5.45 -15.42 -0.98
CA GLU A 52 6.72 -15.82 -1.60
C GLU A 52 6.56 -16.22 -3.08
N LYS A 53 5.42 -16.85 -3.42
CA LYS A 53 5.14 -17.35 -4.77
C LYS A 53 4.64 -16.27 -5.73
N SER A 54 4.30 -15.08 -5.23
CA SER A 54 3.94 -13.94 -6.08
C SER A 54 5.15 -13.48 -6.92
N ALA A 55 4.90 -12.77 -8.02
CA ALA A 55 5.97 -12.21 -8.85
C ALA A 55 6.89 -11.27 -8.03
N GLU A 56 6.30 -10.48 -7.15
CA GLU A 56 7.01 -9.58 -6.24
C GLU A 56 7.83 -10.38 -5.21
N GLY A 57 7.24 -11.40 -4.58
CA GLY A 57 7.94 -12.26 -3.61
C GLY A 57 9.13 -12.99 -4.23
N GLN A 58 8.98 -13.50 -5.44
CA GLN A 58 10.08 -14.12 -6.19
C GLN A 58 11.19 -13.12 -6.54
N ALA A 59 10.84 -11.87 -6.86
CA ALA A 59 11.83 -10.81 -7.10
C ALA A 59 12.61 -10.49 -5.81
N TYR A 60 11.94 -10.40 -4.66
CA TYR A 60 12.61 -10.24 -3.37
C TYR A 60 13.51 -11.41 -3.05
N GLN A 61 13.03 -12.65 -3.18
CA GLN A 61 13.85 -13.84 -2.92
C GLN A 61 15.08 -13.90 -3.83
N LYS A 62 14.95 -13.52 -5.09
CA LYS A 62 16.08 -13.40 -6.03
C LYS A 62 17.14 -12.42 -5.53
N ARG A 63 16.73 -11.27 -4.98
CA ARG A 63 17.68 -10.28 -4.43
C ARG A 63 18.34 -10.75 -3.14
N ILE A 64 17.62 -11.45 -2.28
CA ILE A 64 18.15 -12.08 -1.06
C ILE A 64 19.20 -13.16 -1.43
N ASN A 65 18.90 -14.02 -2.39
CA ASN A 65 19.85 -15.04 -2.84
C ASN A 65 21.14 -14.42 -3.41
N ALA A 66 21.00 -13.34 -4.20
CA ALA A 66 22.14 -12.61 -4.74
C ALA A 66 22.96 -11.91 -3.64
N PHE A 67 22.31 -11.31 -2.63
CA PHE A 67 22.97 -10.78 -1.45
C PHE A 67 23.79 -11.85 -0.72
N ASN A 68 23.18 -13.00 -0.42
CA ASN A 68 23.85 -14.11 0.28
C ASN A 68 25.06 -14.64 -0.49
N ALA A 69 25.01 -14.62 -1.82
CA ALA A 69 26.17 -15.00 -2.63
C ALA A 69 27.28 -13.93 -2.59
N ALA A 70 26.92 -12.65 -2.65
CA ALA A 70 27.89 -11.54 -2.66
C ALA A 70 28.56 -11.32 -1.29
N TYR A 71 27.87 -11.58 -0.19
CA TYR A 71 28.34 -11.32 1.18
C TYR A 71 28.83 -12.59 1.92
N LYS A 72 29.02 -13.69 1.19
CA LYS A 72 29.48 -14.97 1.76
C LYS A 72 30.80 -14.84 2.53
N ASP A 73 31.77 -14.14 1.98
CA ASP A 73 33.09 -13.98 2.58
C ASP A 73 33.07 -13.03 3.79
N GLN A 74 32.11 -12.10 3.86
CA GLN A 74 31.89 -11.21 4.98
C GLN A 74 31.12 -11.88 6.13
N LYS A 75 30.70 -13.13 5.94
CA LYS A 75 29.93 -13.87 6.96
C LYS A 75 28.61 -13.19 7.32
N ILE A 76 27.94 -12.56 6.35
CA ILE A 76 26.62 -11.97 6.50
C ILE A 76 25.65 -12.75 5.62
N LYS A 77 24.49 -13.12 6.17
CA LYS A 77 23.47 -13.88 5.47
C LYS A 77 22.08 -13.31 5.76
N ALA A 78 21.35 -12.94 4.72
CA ALA A 78 19.98 -12.49 4.83
C ALA A 78 19.01 -13.67 4.85
N ARG A 79 17.98 -13.59 5.71
CA ARG A 79 16.85 -14.53 5.80
C ARG A 79 15.55 -13.80 5.49
N ALA A 80 14.88 -14.19 4.40
CA ALA A 80 13.56 -13.68 4.06
C ALA A 80 12.46 -14.35 4.90
N ILE A 81 11.49 -13.55 5.34
CA ILE A 81 10.25 -13.97 5.99
C ILE A 81 9.11 -13.40 5.17
N PHE A 82 8.28 -14.25 4.57
CA PHE A 82 7.16 -13.82 3.75
C PHE A 82 5.86 -13.93 4.54
N LYS A 83 5.15 -12.81 4.63
CA LYS A 83 3.85 -12.73 5.28
C LYS A 83 2.89 -11.95 4.37
N ALA A 84 2.11 -12.67 3.59
CA ALA A 84 1.14 -12.06 2.71
C ALA A 84 0.13 -11.20 3.49
N ARG A 85 -0.21 -10.03 2.95
CA ARG A 85 -1.35 -9.24 3.45
C ARG A 85 -2.62 -10.03 3.18
N THR A 86 -3.30 -10.40 4.25
CA THR A 86 -4.60 -11.07 4.19
C THR A 86 -5.67 -10.16 4.79
N THR A 87 -6.89 -10.28 4.30
CA THR A 87 -8.04 -9.62 4.93
C THR A 87 -8.45 -10.37 6.19
N GLY A 88 -8.69 -9.67 7.30
CA GLY A 88 -9.16 -10.27 8.55
C GLY A 88 -8.29 -9.97 9.77
N ALA A 89 -8.40 -10.79 10.80
CA ALA A 89 -7.80 -10.54 12.11
C ALA A 89 -6.27 -10.70 12.17
N SER A 90 -5.65 -11.29 11.15
CA SER A 90 -4.20 -11.53 11.08
C SER A 90 -3.62 -10.86 9.85
N THR A 91 -3.64 -9.52 9.84
CA THR A 91 -3.00 -8.73 8.79
C THR A 91 -1.48 -8.67 9.00
N TYR A 92 -0.76 -8.31 7.95
CA TYR A 92 0.69 -8.03 8.02
C TYR A 92 1.01 -7.00 9.11
N GLU A 93 0.22 -5.92 9.18
CA GLU A 93 0.38 -4.84 10.15
C GLU A 93 0.16 -5.32 11.60
N THR A 94 -0.82 -6.21 11.80
CA THR A 94 -1.06 -6.85 13.12
C THR A 94 0.12 -7.73 13.52
N GLU A 95 0.68 -8.48 12.59
CA GLU A 95 1.87 -9.30 12.82
C GLU A 95 3.09 -8.45 13.24
N LEU A 96 3.33 -7.33 12.56
CA LEU A 96 4.43 -6.42 12.94
C LEU A 96 4.27 -5.93 14.38
N LEU A 97 3.06 -5.56 14.81
CA LEU A 97 2.80 -5.10 16.17
C LEU A 97 2.99 -6.23 17.19
N ASN A 98 2.52 -7.43 16.90
CA ASN A 98 2.71 -8.60 17.75
C ASN A 98 4.20 -8.93 17.90
N ASN A 99 4.95 -8.99 16.80
CA ASN A 99 6.39 -9.26 16.82
C ASN A 99 7.15 -8.17 17.59
N LYS A 100 6.70 -6.91 17.57
CA LYS A 100 7.27 -5.85 18.40
C LYS A 100 7.05 -6.13 19.89
N LEU A 101 5.83 -6.54 20.27
CA LEU A 101 5.50 -6.86 21.66
C LEU A 101 6.24 -8.10 22.17
N ASP A 102 6.39 -9.10 21.32
CA ASP A 102 7.05 -10.38 21.66
C ASP A 102 8.57 -10.32 21.56
N GLY A 103 9.14 -9.19 21.08
CA GLY A 103 10.59 -9.03 20.90
C GLY A 103 11.17 -9.84 19.73
N THR A 104 10.32 -10.29 18.80
CA THR A 104 10.68 -11.12 17.64
C THR A 104 10.67 -10.34 16.32
N LEU A 105 10.69 -9.01 16.40
CA LEU A 105 10.64 -8.13 15.23
C LEU A 105 11.86 -8.35 14.33
N ALA A 106 11.64 -8.57 13.04
CA ALA A 106 12.71 -8.73 12.05
C ALA A 106 13.61 -7.48 11.99
N ASP A 107 14.87 -7.64 11.55
CA ASP A 107 15.84 -6.53 11.45
C ASP A 107 15.42 -5.48 10.43
N ILE A 108 14.85 -5.93 9.31
CA ILE A 108 14.26 -5.09 8.29
C ILE A 108 12.82 -5.54 8.08
N ILE A 109 11.95 -4.57 7.85
CA ILE A 109 10.57 -4.81 7.42
C ILE A 109 10.28 -4.05 6.13
N THR A 110 9.36 -4.57 5.34
CA THR A 110 8.64 -3.72 4.40
C THR A 110 7.44 -3.10 5.11
N PHE A 111 7.05 -1.88 4.77
CA PHE A 111 5.89 -1.23 5.35
C PHE A 111 5.26 -0.24 4.37
N ASP A 112 3.96 -0.03 4.48
CA ASP A 112 3.25 0.96 3.68
C ASP A 112 3.58 2.37 4.17
N ALA A 113 4.14 3.21 3.30
CA ALA A 113 4.73 4.51 3.57
C ALA A 113 3.91 5.45 4.49
N PRO A 114 2.57 5.55 4.41
CA PRO A 114 1.80 6.44 5.27
C PRO A 114 1.83 6.05 6.76
N ASN A 115 2.27 4.83 7.08
CA ASN A 115 2.48 4.41 8.47
C ASN A 115 3.78 4.95 9.10
N THR A 116 4.61 5.68 8.34
CA THR A 116 5.92 6.18 8.83
C THR A 116 5.79 6.89 10.18
N ALA A 117 4.91 7.89 10.27
CA ALA A 117 4.75 8.67 11.51
C ALA A 117 4.25 7.79 12.67
N ALA A 118 3.26 6.92 12.42
CA ALA A 118 2.71 6.03 13.43
C ALA A 118 3.75 5.03 13.95
N TYR A 119 4.52 4.42 13.06
CA TYR A 119 5.52 3.42 13.44
C TYR A 119 6.77 4.04 14.05
N ALA A 120 7.21 5.22 13.58
CA ALA A 120 8.31 5.97 14.21
C ALA A 120 7.94 6.40 15.63
N LYS A 121 6.76 7.00 15.82
CA LYS A 121 6.25 7.41 17.15
C LYS A 121 6.10 6.22 18.11
N ALA A 122 5.66 5.07 17.61
CA ALA A 122 5.57 3.82 18.39
C ALA A 122 6.94 3.18 18.69
N GLY A 123 8.05 3.77 18.23
CA GLY A 123 9.40 3.24 18.41
C GLY A 123 9.62 1.88 17.71
N LEU A 124 8.90 1.61 16.62
CA LEU A 124 9.07 0.41 15.81
C LEU A 124 10.20 0.58 14.81
N LEU A 125 10.35 1.78 14.23
CA LEU A 125 11.36 2.08 13.22
C LEU A 125 12.62 2.69 13.83
N TYR A 126 13.77 2.35 13.27
CA TYR A 126 15.07 2.90 13.62
C TYR A 126 15.36 4.15 12.78
N ASP A 127 15.89 5.20 13.40
CA ASP A 127 16.31 6.44 12.73
C ASP A 127 17.58 6.19 11.90
N ILE A 128 17.45 6.30 10.58
CA ILE A 128 18.55 6.08 9.63
C ILE A 128 19.09 7.41 9.03
N THR A 129 18.71 8.55 9.58
CA THR A 129 19.05 9.88 9.03
C THR A 129 20.54 10.05 8.78
N THR A 130 21.37 9.64 9.71
CA THR A 130 22.84 9.76 9.60
C THR A 130 23.52 8.61 8.86
N LEU A 131 22.76 7.55 8.54
CA LEU A 131 23.28 6.34 7.90
C LEU A 131 23.17 6.37 6.37
N ILE A 132 22.32 7.24 5.83
CA ILE A 132 22.09 7.41 4.39
C ILE A 132 22.54 8.82 4.00
N SER A 133 23.52 8.91 3.10
CA SER A 133 24.04 10.20 2.65
C SER A 133 22.98 11.03 1.91
N ALA A 134 23.13 12.36 1.91
CA ALA A 134 22.25 13.25 1.17
C ALA A 134 22.21 12.90 -0.33
N ASP A 135 23.36 12.62 -0.94
CA ASP A 135 23.45 12.21 -2.36
C ASP A 135 22.67 10.94 -2.66
N GLU A 136 22.59 9.99 -1.71
CA GLU A 136 21.77 8.79 -1.89
C GLU A 136 20.29 9.10 -1.70
N GLN A 137 19.92 9.95 -0.73
CA GLN A 137 18.54 10.37 -0.51
C GLN A 137 17.95 11.10 -1.72
N GLU A 138 18.73 11.96 -2.40
CA GLU A 138 18.31 12.73 -3.58
C GLU A 138 17.93 11.83 -4.79
N LYS A 139 18.39 10.59 -4.81
CA LYS A 139 18.04 9.64 -5.88
C LYS A 139 16.61 9.14 -5.82
N PHE A 140 15.90 9.34 -4.72
CA PHE A 140 14.52 8.88 -4.56
C PHE A 140 13.50 9.98 -4.87
N PHE A 141 12.32 9.60 -5.36
CA PHE A 141 11.20 10.53 -5.59
C PHE A 141 10.63 11.04 -4.27
N SER A 142 10.50 10.14 -3.30
CA SER A 142 9.98 10.43 -1.97
C SER A 142 10.86 9.76 -0.90
N LEU A 143 10.71 10.17 0.35
CA LEU A 143 11.42 9.59 1.50
C LEU A 143 10.45 9.44 2.67
N ASN A 144 10.62 8.38 3.44
CA ASN A 144 9.81 8.14 4.62
C ASN A 144 10.35 8.91 5.82
N THR A 145 9.88 10.14 5.99
CA THR A 145 10.33 11.04 7.06
C THR A 145 9.23 11.32 8.08
N TYR A 146 9.64 11.51 9.33
CA TYR A 146 8.79 11.98 10.40
C TYR A 146 9.62 12.87 11.34
N GLU A 147 9.11 14.07 11.68
CA GLU A 147 9.80 15.08 12.51
C GLU A 147 11.23 15.38 12.03
N GLY A 148 11.43 15.45 10.71
CA GLY A 148 12.73 15.75 10.08
C GLY A 148 13.75 14.61 10.11
N ARG A 149 13.36 13.41 10.53
CA ARG A 149 14.20 12.22 10.58
C ARG A 149 13.77 11.21 9.50
N LEU A 150 14.74 10.49 8.95
CA LEU A 150 14.54 9.46 7.95
C LEU A 150 14.37 8.10 8.62
N TYR A 151 13.30 7.37 8.26
CA TYR A 151 12.98 6.07 8.84
C TYR A 151 12.88 4.93 7.81
N GLY A 152 12.76 5.25 6.53
CA GLY A 152 12.67 4.24 5.51
C GLY A 152 13.03 4.76 4.13
N LEU A 153 13.33 3.83 3.23
CA LEU A 153 13.60 4.08 1.82
C LEU A 153 12.57 3.33 0.96
N PRO A 154 11.94 3.99 -0.02
CA PRO A 154 10.89 3.36 -0.82
C PRO A 154 11.47 2.28 -1.74
N ILE A 155 10.70 1.22 -1.92
CA ILE A 155 11.00 0.11 -2.83
C ILE A 155 10.68 0.52 -4.27
N GLN A 156 9.50 1.09 -4.43
CA GLN A 156 8.88 1.49 -5.66
C GLN A 156 7.96 2.67 -5.39
N GLU A 157 7.64 3.45 -6.42
CA GLU A 157 6.59 4.43 -6.36
C GLU A 157 5.32 3.87 -7.00
N SER A 158 4.19 4.37 -6.54
CA SER A 158 2.92 4.05 -7.14
C SER A 158 2.18 5.30 -7.54
N SER A 159 1.54 5.24 -8.67
CA SER A 159 0.46 6.12 -9.07
C SER A 159 -0.67 5.24 -9.56
N ALA A 160 -1.88 5.74 -9.57
CA ALA A 160 -3.05 4.99 -9.98
C ALA A 160 -3.83 5.76 -11.05
N GLY A 161 -4.72 5.08 -11.75
CA GLY A 161 -5.55 5.68 -12.77
C GLY A 161 -6.61 4.69 -13.23
N PHE A 162 -7.30 5.04 -14.29
CA PHE A 162 -8.40 4.25 -14.83
C PHE A 162 -7.91 3.44 -16.02
N PHE A 163 -7.66 2.15 -15.82
CA PHE A 163 -7.55 1.22 -16.94
C PHE A 163 -8.86 1.19 -17.69
N TYR A 164 -8.84 1.28 -19.01
CA TYR A 164 -10.06 1.30 -19.81
C TYR A 164 -9.99 0.32 -20.98
N ASN A 165 -11.16 -0.23 -21.34
CA ASN A 165 -11.31 -1.09 -22.48
C ASN A 165 -11.51 -0.25 -23.76
N LYS A 166 -10.51 -0.25 -24.63
CA LYS A 166 -10.53 0.55 -25.89
C LYS A 166 -11.62 0.09 -26.86
N LYS A 167 -12.00 -1.20 -26.85
CA LYS A 167 -13.09 -1.72 -27.70
C LYS A 167 -14.44 -1.13 -27.27
N ILE A 168 -14.73 -1.16 -25.96
CA ILE A 168 -15.95 -0.58 -25.38
C ILE A 168 -15.99 0.92 -25.64
N PHE A 169 -14.88 1.64 -25.42
CA PHE A 169 -14.82 3.08 -25.64
C PHE A 169 -15.09 3.46 -27.10
N ARG A 170 -14.46 2.77 -28.05
CA ARG A 170 -14.73 2.97 -29.48
C ARG A 170 -16.19 2.71 -29.82
N ALA A 171 -16.77 1.61 -29.32
CA ALA A 171 -18.15 1.24 -29.57
C ALA A 171 -19.15 2.24 -28.94
N ALA A 172 -18.84 2.80 -27.75
CA ALA A 172 -19.61 3.85 -27.11
C ALA A 172 -19.35 5.25 -27.72
N GLY A 173 -18.47 5.35 -28.73
CA GLY A 173 -18.10 6.59 -29.39
C GLY A 173 -17.34 7.58 -28.49
N ILE A 174 -16.60 7.09 -27.48
CA ILE A 174 -15.83 7.92 -26.53
C ILE A 174 -14.43 8.12 -27.09
N ASP A 175 -14.07 9.39 -27.32
CA ASP A 175 -12.73 9.79 -27.75
C ASP A 175 -11.89 10.17 -26.52
N VAL A 176 -10.68 9.65 -26.44
CA VAL A 176 -9.71 9.92 -25.37
C VAL A 176 -8.40 10.54 -25.90
N SER A 177 -8.35 10.90 -27.19
CA SER A 177 -7.11 11.32 -27.88
C SER A 177 -6.45 12.58 -27.28
N GLY A 178 -7.22 13.42 -26.59
CA GLY A 178 -6.72 14.65 -25.94
C GLY A 178 -6.53 14.50 -24.42
N ILE A 179 -6.67 13.30 -23.86
CA ILE A 179 -6.64 13.07 -22.42
C ILE A 179 -5.26 12.54 -22.01
N SER A 180 -4.62 13.25 -21.09
CA SER A 180 -3.29 12.90 -20.56
C SER A 180 -3.17 13.36 -19.10
N ALA A 181 -2.06 13.05 -18.45
CA ALA A 181 -1.78 13.53 -17.09
C ALA A 181 -1.71 15.07 -17.01
N GLU A 182 -1.29 15.73 -18.09
CA GLU A 182 -1.25 17.18 -18.24
C GLU A 182 -2.65 17.78 -18.50
N ASN A 183 -3.52 17.01 -19.14
CA ASN A 183 -4.88 17.43 -19.50
C ASN A 183 -5.91 16.35 -19.13
N PRO A 184 -6.12 16.07 -17.84
CA PRO A 184 -7.11 15.10 -17.39
C PRO A 184 -8.53 15.63 -17.56
N TRP A 185 -9.51 14.74 -17.68
CA TRP A 185 -10.93 15.12 -17.61
C TRP A 185 -11.23 15.92 -16.34
N THR A 186 -12.21 16.79 -16.43
CA THR A 186 -12.87 17.33 -15.23
C THR A 186 -13.81 16.29 -14.61
N PHE A 187 -14.24 16.50 -13.38
CA PHE A 187 -15.25 15.67 -12.73
C PHE A 187 -16.53 15.55 -13.55
N GLU A 188 -16.97 16.64 -14.18
CA GLU A 188 -18.17 16.62 -15.02
C GLU A 188 -17.94 15.83 -16.32
N GLN A 189 -16.81 16.02 -17.00
CA GLN A 189 -16.47 15.23 -18.19
C GLN A 189 -16.37 13.73 -17.89
N PHE A 190 -15.81 13.37 -16.73
CA PHE A 190 -15.75 11.97 -16.29
C PHE A 190 -17.16 11.40 -16.05
N LYS A 191 -18.08 12.17 -15.45
CA LYS A 191 -19.49 11.76 -15.28
C LYS A 191 -20.18 11.57 -16.63
N ASP A 192 -19.93 12.45 -17.62
CA ASP A 192 -20.48 12.31 -18.97
C ASP A 192 -19.97 11.02 -19.64
N VAL A 193 -18.69 10.69 -19.49
CA VAL A 193 -18.14 9.43 -19.98
C VAL A 193 -18.82 8.23 -19.29
N CYS A 194 -18.98 8.29 -17.97
CA CYS A 194 -19.69 7.24 -17.22
C CYS A 194 -21.16 7.08 -17.70
N ALA A 195 -21.85 8.19 -17.98
CA ALA A 195 -23.21 8.16 -18.52
C ALA A 195 -23.28 7.47 -19.89
N ARG A 196 -22.33 7.75 -20.77
CA ARG A 196 -22.23 7.14 -22.11
C ARG A 196 -21.91 5.64 -22.02
N LEU A 197 -21.01 5.21 -21.15
CA LEU A 197 -20.71 3.81 -20.91
C LEU A 197 -21.94 3.05 -20.38
N LYS A 198 -22.65 3.64 -19.41
CA LYS A 198 -23.92 3.08 -18.92
C LYS A 198 -24.98 3.00 -20.01
N ALA A 199 -25.13 4.01 -20.87
CA ALA A 199 -26.06 3.99 -21.99
C ALA A 199 -25.67 2.95 -23.06
N TYR A 200 -24.38 2.67 -23.22
CA TYR A 200 -23.89 1.56 -24.07
C TYR A 200 -24.24 0.19 -23.52
N GLY A 201 -24.53 0.07 -22.22
CA GLY A 201 -25.00 -1.18 -21.60
C GLY A 201 -23.97 -1.90 -20.74
N VAL A 202 -22.87 -1.23 -20.35
CA VAL A 202 -21.88 -1.78 -19.40
C VAL A 202 -21.88 -0.98 -18.09
N THR A 203 -21.35 -1.57 -17.02
CA THR A 203 -20.98 -0.78 -15.83
C THR A 203 -19.87 0.20 -16.21
N ALA A 204 -20.04 1.47 -15.87
CA ALA A 204 -19.13 2.48 -16.36
C ALA A 204 -17.72 2.35 -15.74
N VAL A 205 -17.64 2.17 -14.43
CA VAL A 205 -16.36 2.12 -13.73
C VAL A 205 -16.41 1.25 -12.48
N ASP A 206 -15.39 0.41 -12.30
CA ASP A 206 -15.09 -0.22 -11.02
C ASP A 206 -14.15 0.70 -10.24
N MET A 207 -14.65 1.29 -9.17
CA MET A 207 -13.92 2.16 -8.25
C MET A 207 -13.40 1.40 -7.02
N ARG A 208 -13.48 0.10 -6.99
CA ARG A 208 -13.04 -0.76 -5.89
C ARG A 208 -13.73 -0.42 -4.56
N LEU A 209 -15.01 -0.13 -4.63
CA LEU A 209 -15.83 0.22 -3.45
C LEU A 209 -16.03 -0.95 -2.47
N ASP A 210 -15.83 -2.18 -2.92
CA ASP A 210 -15.83 -3.40 -2.11
C ASP A 210 -14.60 -3.55 -1.21
N ALA A 211 -13.50 -2.89 -1.56
CA ALA A 211 -12.21 -3.02 -0.90
C ALA A 211 -12.08 -2.09 0.34
N THR A 212 -13.02 -2.23 1.29
CA THR A 212 -13.11 -1.41 2.51
C THR A 212 -12.55 -2.11 3.76
N LYS A 213 -11.77 -3.16 3.59
CA LYS A 213 -11.17 -3.93 4.69
C LYS A 213 -9.65 -3.81 4.76
N ASP A 214 -9.06 -3.09 3.82
CA ASP A 214 -7.62 -2.90 3.71
C ASP A 214 -7.29 -1.48 3.19
N GLU A 215 -6.06 -1.25 2.76
CA GLU A 215 -5.59 0.05 2.25
C GLU A 215 -6.05 0.37 0.81
N THR A 216 -6.75 -0.53 0.13
CA THR A 216 -7.12 -0.33 -1.28
C THR A 216 -8.04 0.88 -1.46
N ALA A 217 -9.13 0.97 -0.68
CA ALA A 217 -10.04 2.10 -0.79
C ALA A 217 -9.42 3.43 -0.30
N PRO A 218 -8.74 3.51 0.87
CA PRO A 218 -7.99 4.70 1.23
C PRO A 218 -6.99 5.14 0.16
N TYR A 219 -6.22 4.20 -0.44
CA TYR A 219 -5.22 4.50 -1.44
C TYR A 219 -5.81 4.97 -2.78
N LEU A 220 -6.87 4.34 -3.28
CA LEU A 220 -7.42 4.63 -4.61
C LEU A 220 -8.40 5.82 -4.61
N LEU A 221 -9.04 6.15 -3.49
CA LEU A 221 -10.14 7.10 -3.48
C LEU A 221 -9.80 8.46 -2.85
N TYR A 222 -8.73 8.57 -2.04
CA TYR A 222 -8.36 9.87 -1.48
C TYR A 222 -8.02 10.94 -2.54
N PRO A 223 -7.53 10.62 -3.76
CA PRO A 223 -7.26 11.64 -4.76
C PRO A 223 -8.49 12.46 -5.15
N PHE A 224 -9.69 11.89 -5.12
CA PHE A 224 -10.93 12.64 -5.37
C PHE A 224 -11.17 13.74 -4.36
N ILE A 225 -10.79 13.50 -3.10
CA ILE A 225 -10.92 14.48 -2.02
C ILE A 225 -9.92 15.62 -2.22
N TYR A 226 -8.68 15.30 -2.50
CA TYR A 226 -7.66 16.31 -2.80
C TYR A 226 -7.99 17.07 -4.10
N ALA A 227 -8.50 16.41 -5.14
CA ALA A 227 -8.90 17.06 -6.38
C ALA A 227 -10.01 18.10 -6.15
N ALA A 228 -10.93 17.83 -5.21
CA ALA A 228 -11.96 18.77 -4.79
C ALA A 228 -11.45 19.92 -3.89
N GLY A 229 -10.15 19.95 -3.58
CA GLY A 229 -9.52 20.94 -2.68
C GLY A 229 -9.61 20.56 -1.20
N GLY A 230 -10.09 19.35 -0.88
CA GLY A 230 -10.18 18.84 0.50
C GLY A 230 -8.83 18.40 1.04
N SER A 231 -8.81 18.05 2.32
CA SER A 231 -7.68 17.50 3.04
C SER A 231 -8.17 16.71 4.25
N PHE A 232 -7.28 15.99 4.92
CA PHE A 232 -7.67 15.14 6.05
C PHE A 232 -7.11 15.62 7.39
N THR A 233 -5.93 16.26 7.34
CA THR A 233 -5.23 16.72 8.54
C THR A 233 -4.55 18.05 8.29
N SER A 234 -4.21 18.76 9.37
CA SER A 234 -3.22 19.84 9.33
C SER A 234 -1.85 19.35 8.83
N ALA A 235 -1.00 20.26 8.44
CA ALA A 235 0.35 19.95 7.93
C ALA A 235 1.24 19.23 8.97
N ASP A 236 1.04 19.46 10.26
CA ASP A 236 1.74 18.76 11.34
C ASP A 236 1.16 17.37 11.67
N GLY A 237 0.05 16.99 11.04
CA GLY A 237 -0.57 15.68 11.20
C GLY A 237 -1.33 15.44 12.50
N TYR A 238 -1.60 16.50 13.31
CA TYR A 238 -2.22 16.38 14.62
C TYR A 238 -3.62 16.98 14.75
N THR A 239 -4.16 17.58 13.69
CA THR A 239 -5.51 18.15 13.67
C THR A 239 -6.31 17.65 12.49
N ALA A 240 -7.41 16.95 12.76
CA ALA A 240 -8.37 16.50 11.75
C ALA A 240 -9.58 17.46 11.64
N THR A 241 -9.97 18.08 12.76
CA THR A 241 -11.10 19.03 12.82
C THR A 241 -10.84 20.24 11.91
N GLY A 242 -11.82 20.55 11.05
CA GLY A 242 -11.71 21.63 10.06
C GLY A 242 -10.99 21.23 8.76
N TYR A 243 -10.35 20.07 8.72
CA TYR A 243 -9.73 19.47 7.55
C TYR A 243 -10.58 18.32 7.01
N TYR A 244 -10.68 17.23 7.76
CA TYR A 244 -11.42 16.04 7.32
C TYR A 244 -12.92 16.33 7.14
N ASN A 245 -13.51 17.21 7.96
CA ASN A 245 -14.90 17.63 7.84
C ASN A 245 -15.07 19.00 7.15
N SER A 246 -14.11 19.44 6.33
CA SER A 246 -14.26 20.66 5.55
C SER A 246 -15.29 20.51 4.44
N ALA A 247 -15.83 21.64 3.96
CA ALA A 247 -16.75 21.65 2.82
C ALA A 247 -16.13 21.07 1.54
N ALA A 248 -14.83 21.29 1.32
CA ALA A 248 -14.11 20.75 0.18
C ALA A 248 -13.94 19.23 0.28
N THR A 249 -13.65 18.70 1.48
CA THR A 249 -13.62 17.26 1.73
C THR A 249 -15.00 16.62 1.51
N ALA A 250 -16.07 17.28 2.01
CA ALA A 250 -17.43 16.83 1.78
C ALA A 250 -17.78 16.78 0.28
N LYS A 251 -17.33 17.78 -0.52
CA LYS A 251 -17.50 17.80 -1.97
C LYS A 251 -16.87 16.60 -2.66
N GLY A 252 -15.64 16.21 -2.27
CA GLY A 252 -14.97 15.06 -2.84
C GLY A 252 -15.70 13.73 -2.55
N PHE A 253 -16.15 13.52 -1.32
CA PHE A 253 -16.97 12.32 -0.97
C PHE A 253 -18.35 12.38 -1.65
N GLN A 254 -18.98 13.55 -1.75
CA GLN A 254 -20.24 13.69 -2.45
C GLN A 254 -20.10 13.33 -3.94
N TYR A 255 -19.00 13.69 -4.59
CA TYR A 255 -18.74 13.29 -5.97
C TYR A 255 -18.71 11.76 -6.13
N ILE A 256 -18.00 11.04 -5.25
CA ILE A 256 -18.00 9.57 -5.26
C ILE A 256 -19.42 9.03 -5.04
N LYS A 257 -20.16 9.59 -4.08
CA LYS A 257 -21.57 9.23 -3.81
C LYS A 257 -22.45 9.45 -5.04
N ASP A 258 -22.27 10.56 -5.76
CA ASP A 258 -23.04 10.85 -6.97
C ASP A 258 -22.81 9.79 -8.05
N LEU A 259 -21.58 9.30 -8.23
CA LEU A 259 -21.29 8.20 -9.17
C LEU A 259 -22.01 6.89 -8.75
N ILE A 260 -22.07 6.61 -7.45
CA ILE A 260 -22.81 5.44 -6.91
C ILE A 260 -24.32 5.62 -7.16
N THR A 261 -24.87 6.77 -6.80
CA THR A 261 -26.31 7.06 -6.91
C THR A 261 -26.78 7.06 -8.36
N ALA A 262 -25.92 7.54 -9.29
CA ALA A 262 -26.20 7.49 -10.73
C ALA A 262 -26.08 6.04 -11.29
N GLY A 263 -25.61 5.09 -10.52
CA GLY A 263 -25.39 3.70 -10.94
C GLY A 263 -24.28 3.58 -11.98
N TYR A 264 -23.25 4.43 -11.90
CA TYR A 264 -22.05 4.34 -12.74
C TYR A 264 -21.02 3.36 -12.15
N THR A 265 -21.08 3.17 -10.84
CA THR A 265 -20.31 2.20 -10.07
C THR A 265 -21.18 1.57 -8.98
N SER A 266 -20.73 0.47 -8.37
CA SER A 266 -21.44 -0.19 -7.26
C SER A 266 -20.49 -1.01 -6.38
N TYR A 267 -20.97 -1.44 -5.22
CA TYR A 267 -20.25 -2.32 -4.29
C TYR A 267 -20.28 -3.81 -4.72
N SER A 268 -21.04 -4.16 -5.75
CA SER A 268 -21.27 -5.55 -6.18
C SER A 268 -20.58 -5.90 -7.50
N ILE A 269 -19.62 -5.07 -7.95
CA ILE A 269 -18.82 -5.36 -9.14
C ILE A 269 -17.91 -6.53 -8.83
N GLY A 270 -17.93 -7.55 -9.68
CA GLY A 270 -17.10 -8.74 -9.51
C GLY A 270 -15.62 -8.45 -9.82
N ALA A 271 -14.71 -9.07 -9.08
CA ALA A 271 -13.27 -8.84 -9.20
C ALA A 271 -12.69 -9.06 -10.61
N THR A 272 -13.40 -9.78 -11.48
CA THR A 272 -13.00 -10.05 -12.87
C THR A 272 -13.85 -9.33 -13.90
N ASP A 273 -14.83 -8.53 -13.49
CA ASP A 273 -15.81 -7.96 -14.43
C ASP A 273 -15.20 -6.99 -15.45
N PHE A 274 -14.16 -6.23 -15.06
CA PHE A 274 -13.38 -5.46 -16.02
C PHE A 274 -12.65 -6.36 -17.02
N PHE A 275 -12.00 -7.40 -16.53
CA PHE A 275 -11.22 -8.33 -17.35
C PHE A 275 -12.09 -9.22 -18.27
N THR A 276 -13.39 -9.29 -18.01
CA THR A 276 -14.39 -10.00 -18.83
C THR A 276 -15.31 -9.05 -19.61
N GLU A 277 -14.87 -7.80 -19.82
CA GLU A 277 -15.53 -6.78 -20.67
C GLU A 277 -16.94 -6.34 -20.20
N LYS A 278 -17.29 -6.54 -18.93
CA LYS A 278 -18.57 -6.08 -18.35
C LYS A 278 -18.48 -4.65 -17.78
N VAL A 279 -17.27 -4.15 -17.60
CA VAL A 279 -16.97 -2.84 -17.02
C VAL A 279 -16.08 -2.04 -17.98
N GLY A 280 -16.41 -0.77 -18.21
CA GLY A 280 -15.68 0.09 -19.14
C GLY A 280 -14.34 0.59 -18.61
N MET A 281 -14.26 0.90 -17.30
CA MET A 281 -13.06 1.42 -16.63
C MET A 281 -12.82 0.69 -15.29
N TYR A 282 -11.55 0.58 -14.92
CA TYR A 282 -11.10 -0.06 -13.67
C TYR A 282 -10.05 0.80 -12.97
N LEU A 283 -10.38 1.29 -11.79
CA LEU A 283 -9.47 2.10 -10.97
C LEU A 283 -8.43 1.19 -10.31
N SER A 284 -7.18 1.33 -10.73
CA SER A 284 -6.07 0.52 -10.24
C SER A 284 -4.73 1.19 -10.49
N SER A 285 -3.63 0.50 -10.25
CA SER A 285 -2.26 0.98 -10.42
C SER A 285 -1.43 0.04 -11.30
N GLY A 286 -0.13 0.32 -11.40
CA GLY A 286 0.82 -0.42 -12.23
C GLY A 286 0.82 -1.93 -12.04
N TRP A 287 0.48 -2.44 -10.84
CA TRP A 287 0.36 -3.89 -10.59
C TRP A 287 -0.68 -4.62 -11.46
N THR A 288 -1.58 -3.89 -12.13
CA THR A 288 -2.56 -4.46 -13.07
C THR A 288 -1.96 -4.73 -14.44
N ILE A 289 -0.88 -4.06 -14.80
CA ILE A 289 -0.24 -4.17 -16.13
C ILE A 289 0.20 -5.61 -16.42
N PRO A 290 0.92 -6.32 -15.53
CA PRO A 290 1.29 -7.71 -15.78
C PRO A 290 0.10 -8.65 -15.97
N ASP A 291 -1.00 -8.42 -15.27
CA ASP A 291 -2.23 -9.21 -15.44
C ASP A 291 -2.83 -9.00 -16.83
N LEU A 292 -2.94 -7.77 -17.32
CA LEU A 292 -3.45 -7.45 -18.66
C LEU A 292 -2.50 -7.95 -19.76
N ASP A 293 -1.21 -7.84 -19.56
CA ASP A 293 -0.22 -8.29 -20.55
C ASP A 293 -0.08 -9.82 -20.64
N ASN A 294 -0.43 -10.57 -19.59
CA ASN A 294 -0.14 -12.01 -19.53
C ASN A 294 -1.35 -12.88 -19.22
N LYS A 295 -2.18 -12.52 -18.22
CA LYS A 295 -3.22 -13.40 -17.68
C LYS A 295 -4.55 -13.30 -18.43
N TYR A 296 -4.93 -12.09 -18.87
CA TYR A 296 -6.25 -11.84 -19.47
C TYR A 296 -6.20 -11.62 -20.98
N ARG A 297 -5.28 -12.30 -21.66
CA ARG A 297 -5.06 -12.15 -23.12
C ARG A 297 -6.22 -12.65 -24.00
N GLU A 298 -7.15 -13.39 -23.46
CA GLU A 298 -8.36 -13.77 -24.20
C GLU A 298 -9.23 -12.55 -24.55
N ASN A 299 -9.31 -11.57 -23.64
CA ASN A 299 -10.10 -10.35 -23.83
C ASN A 299 -9.24 -9.15 -24.20
N PHE A 300 -7.98 -9.12 -23.76
CA PHE A 300 -6.99 -8.06 -24.02
C PHE A 300 -5.78 -8.68 -24.73
N ALA A 301 -5.94 -8.95 -26.03
CA ALA A 301 -4.92 -9.67 -26.81
C ALA A 301 -3.61 -8.87 -26.92
N SER A 302 -3.70 -7.54 -26.94
CA SER A 302 -2.57 -6.62 -27.00
C SER A 302 -2.88 -5.31 -26.27
N ARG A 303 -1.87 -4.46 -26.15
CA ARG A 303 -2.04 -3.08 -25.61
C ARG A 303 -2.90 -2.17 -26.51
N ASP A 304 -3.30 -2.62 -27.70
CA ASP A 304 -4.30 -1.94 -28.52
C ASP A 304 -5.73 -2.12 -28.01
N ASP A 305 -5.96 -3.06 -27.10
CA ASP A 305 -7.27 -3.35 -26.52
C ASP A 305 -7.55 -2.59 -25.23
N TRP A 306 -6.52 -2.10 -24.56
CA TRP A 306 -6.64 -1.38 -23.28
C TRP A 306 -5.66 -0.21 -23.18
N GLY A 307 -5.90 0.67 -22.24
CA GLY A 307 -5.03 1.80 -21.94
C GLY A 307 -5.26 2.29 -20.52
N LEU A 308 -4.59 3.38 -20.14
CA LEU A 308 -4.72 4.01 -18.84
C LEU A 308 -5.05 5.50 -19.01
N LEU A 309 -6.05 5.96 -18.27
CA LEU A 309 -6.47 7.35 -18.17
C LEU A 309 -6.13 7.89 -16.79
N PRO A 310 -5.76 9.16 -16.68
CA PRO A 310 -5.46 9.80 -15.39
C PRO A 310 -6.73 9.99 -14.55
N TYR A 311 -6.52 10.28 -13.24
CA TYR A 311 -7.60 10.77 -12.40
C TYR A 311 -8.25 12.04 -12.97
N PRO A 312 -9.57 12.17 -12.88
CA PRO A 312 -10.22 13.41 -13.21
C PRO A 312 -9.91 14.50 -12.17
N LYS A 313 -9.87 15.75 -12.62
CA LYS A 313 -9.65 16.93 -11.78
C LYS A 313 -10.94 17.68 -11.48
N ASP A 314 -10.93 18.45 -10.41
CA ASP A 314 -11.91 19.48 -10.12
C ASP A 314 -11.17 20.83 -9.97
N VAL A 315 -10.94 21.31 -8.77
CA VAL A 315 -10.18 22.57 -8.55
C VAL A 315 -8.69 22.40 -8.79
N GLN A 316 -8.20 21.17 -8.67
CA GLN A 316 -6.82 20.79 -8.98
C GLN A 316 -6.76 19.34 -9.47
N ALA A 317 -5.65 18.97 -10.10
CA ALA A 317 -5.33 17.58 -10.35
C ALA A 317 -4.76 16.94 -9.09
N ALA A 318 -5.13 15.68 -8.82
CA ALA A 318 -4.56 14.90 -7.76
C ALA A 318 -4.53 13.42 -8.17
N SER A 319 -3.44 12.74 -7.90
CA SER A 319 -3.29 11.30 -8.12
C SER A 319 -2.69 10.63 -6.88
N ALA A 320 -2.94 9.35 -6.74
CA ALA A 320 -2.36 8.55 -5.67
C ALA A 320 -0.83 8.49 -5.80
N THR A 321 -0.14 8.52 -4.68
CA THR A 321 1.29 8.23 -4.58
C THR A 321 1.63 7.60 -3.23
N GLY A 322 2.88 7.21 -3.07
CA GLY A 322 3.36 6.47 -1.91
C GLY A 322 3.13 4.97 -2.08
N SER A 323 4.08 4.20 -1.64
CA SER A 323 4.07 2.76 -1.82
C SER A 323 4.75 2.08 -0.62
N TRP A 324 5.20 0.87 -0.81
CA TRP A 324 5.94 0.11 0.18
C TRP A 324 7.39 0.57 0.27
N SER A 325 7.92 0.54 1.48
CA SER A 325 9.28 0.97 1.80
C SER A 325 9.96 -0.07 2.66
N TYR A 326 11.29 -0.08 2.63
CA TYR A 326 12.12 -0.80 3.59
C TYR A 326 12.45 0.09 4.77
N ALA A 327 12.40 -0.46 5.98
CA ALA A 327 12.88 0.18 7.19
C ALA A 327 13.70 -0.78 8.06
N ILE A 328 14.76 -0.27 8.67
CA ILE A 328 15.42 -0.93 9.79
C ILE A 328 14.51 -0.80 11.00
N THR A 329 14.39 -1.85 11.79
CA THR A 329 13.54 -1.87 12.97
C THR A 329 14.33 -1.57 14.25
N ASN A 330 13.62 -1.08 15.25
CA ASN A 330 14.10 -0.90 16.61
C ASN A 330 13.93 -2.20 17.39
N ASN A 331 14.51 -3.29 16.89
CA ASN A 331 14.58 -4.57 17.60
C ASN A 331 15.71 -4.56 18.64
N HIS A 332 15.91 -5.67 19.35
CA HIS A 332 16.91 -5.77 20.41
C HIS A 332 18.37 -5.82 19.92
N HIS A 333 18.61 -5.96 18.62
CA HIS A 333 19.97 -5.92 18.07
C HIS A 333 20.48 -4.47 18.03
N THR A 334 21.58 -4.22 18.73
CA THR A 334 22.15 -2.87 18.82
C THR A 334 23.07 -2.53 17.66
N ASP A 335 23.82 -3.53 17.13
CA ASP A 335 24.66 -3.33 15.94
C ASP A 335 23.81 -3.45 14.67
N LYS A 336 23.69 -2.32 13.95
CA LYS A 336 22.93 -2.25 12.69
C LYS A 336 23.82 -2.27 11.44
N SER A 337 25.12 -2.49 11.55
CA SER A 337 26.05 -2.39 10.41
C SER A 337 25.70 -3.39 9.30
N ALA A 338 25.53 -4.66 9.63
CA ALA A 338 25.14 -5.69 8.66
C ALA A 338 23.70 -5.47 8.12
N THR A 339 22.81 -5.01 8.98
CA THR A 339 21.43 -4.65 8.59
C THR A 339 21.44 -3.49 7.57
N LEU A 340 22.31 -2.50 7.77
CA LEU A 340 22.46 -1.37 6.84
C LEU A 340 22.99 -1.83 5.47
N GLU A 341 23.91 -2.78 5.42
CA GLU A 341 24.39 -3.36 4.15
C GLU A 341 23.25 -4.05 3.39
N LEU A 342 22.39 -4.81 4.08
CA LEU A 342 21.22 -5.41 3.45
C LEU A 342 20.21 -4.33 2.99
N LEU A 343 19.96 -3.28 3.80
CA LEU A 343 19.08 -2.18 3.38
C LEU A 343 19.60 -1.52 2.10
N LYS A 344 20.88 -1.16 2.04
CA LYS A 344 21.51 -0.55 0.86
C LYS A 344 21.46 -1.46 -0.37
N TRP A 345 21.65 -2.77 -0.18
CA TRP A 345 21.50 -3.75 -1.24
C TRP A 345 20.08 -3.79 -1.79
N MET A 346 19.08 -3.89 -0.91
CA MET A 346 17.69 -3.97 -1.30
C MET A 346 17.16 -2.68 -1.94
N THR A 347 17.74 -1.52 -1.61
CA THR A 347 17.40 -0.21 -2.18
C THR A 347 18.33 0.23 -3.31
N SER A 348 19.26 -0.63 -3.74
CA SER A 348 20.16 -0.35 -4.86
C SER A 348 19.43 -0.21 -6.20
N ALA A 349 20.05 0.44 -7.17
CA ALA A 349 19.52 0.57 -8.54
C ALA A 349 19.15 -0.78 -9.16
N GLU A 350 20.01 -1.80 -8.98
CA GLU A 350 19.76 -3.15 -9.47
C GLU A 350 18.55 -3.81 -8.80
N SER A 351 18.43 -3.70 -7.46
CA SER A 351 17.29 -4.27 -6.74
C SER A 351 15.99 -3.57 -7.11
N SER A 352 16.00 -2.24 -7.19
CA SER A 352 14.85 -1.45 -7.64
C SER A 352 14.37 -1.91 -9.03
N LYS A 353 15.31 -2.07 -9.98
CA LYS A 353 14.99 -2.56 -11.32
C LYS A 353 14.37 -3.96 -11.31
N VAL A 354 14.97 -4.91 -10.57
CA VAL A 354 14.48 -6.30 -10.52
C VAL A 354 13.05 -6.36 -9.97
N VAL A 355 12.75 -5.59 -8.91
CA VAL A 355 11.43 -5.58 -8.29
C VAL A 355 10.41 -4.90 -9.19
N THR A 356 10.73 -3.73 -9.76
CA THR A 356 9.77 -2.97 -10.57
C THR A 356 9.51 -3.61 -11.94
N ASP A 357 10.49 -4.33 -12.52
CA ASP A 357 10.26 -5.15 -13.71
C ASP A 357 9.28 -6.30 -13.45
N ALA A 358 9.28 -6.85 -12.24
CA ALA A 358 8.37 -7.95 -11.86
C ALA A 358 6.96 -7.45 -11.49
N THR A 359 6.83 -6.23 -10.98
CA THR A 359 5.57 -5.70 -10.43
C THR A 359 4.84 -4.76 -11.39
N GLY A 360 5.50 -4.26 -12.44
CA GLY A 360 4.94 -3.21 -13.31
C GLY A 360 4.89 -1.83 -12.65
N MET A 361 5.50 -1.66 -11.47
CA MET A 361 5.50 -0.40 -10.72
C MET A 361 6.60 0.55 -11.22
N ILE A 362 6.48 1.82 -10.86
CA ILE A 362 7.51 2.83 -11.13
C ILE A 362 8.65 2.62 -10.13
N PRO A 363 9.93 2.63 -10.56
CA PRO A 363 11.05 2.64 -9.64
C PRO A 363 10.98 3.83 -8.67
N ALA A 364 11.23 3.60 -7.38
CA ALA A 364 11.35 4.70 -6.42
C ALA A 364 12.59 5.56 -6.66
N ARG A 365 13.59 5.00 -7.34
CA ARG A 365 14.84 5.68 -7.68
C ARG A 365 14.74 6.36 -9.04
N LYS A 366 15.00 7.68 -9.07
CA LYS A 366 15.00 8.51 -10.28
C LYS A 366 16.03 8.04 -11.31
N ASP A 367 17.17 7.52 -10.84
CA ASP A 367 18.29 7.05 -11.69
C ASP A 367 18.04 5.70 -12.38
N VAL A 368 16.90 5.05 -12.09
CA VAL A 368 16.48 3.77 -12.71
C VAL A 368 15.20 3.90 -13.53
N VAL A 369 14.56 5.05 -13.53
CA VAL A 369 13.33 5.26 -14.30
C VAL A 369 13.63 5.13 -15.80
N LYS A 370 12.81 4.34 -16.47
CA LYS A 370 12.91 4.14 -17.92
C LYS A 370 12.29 5.32 -18.68
N ASN A 371 12.77 5.57 -19.90
CA ASN A 371 12.07 6.41 -20.85
C ASN A 371 10.85 5.65 -21.37
N TYR A 372 9.71 5.84 -20.72
CA TYR A 372 8.46 5.26 -21.19
C TYR A 372 7.97 5.95 -22.45
N GLU A 373 7.37 5.18 -23.36
CA GLU A 373 6.74 5.71 -24.57
C GLU A 373 5.58 6.64 -24.22
N VAL A 374 5.52 7.81 -24.87
CA VAL A 374 4.44 8.79 -24.66
C VAL A 374 3.08 8.14 -24.98
N GLY A 375 2.15 8.24 -24.05
CA GLY A 375 0.82 7.64 -24.16
C GLY A 375 0.75 6.18 -23.70
N SER A 376 1.88 5.57 -23.28
CA SER A 376 1.83 4.27 -22.60
C SER A 376 1.22 4.39 -21.20
N PRO A 377 0.68 3.32 -20.65
CA PRO A 377 0.18 3.29 -19.28
C PRO A 377 1.24 3.71 -18.25
N GLU A 378 2.46 3.22 -18.41
CA GLU A 378 3.59 3.53 -17.54
C GLU A 378 3.99 5.02 -17.63
N TYR A 379 3.94 5.62 -18.82
CA TYR A 379 4.15 7.06 -19.02
C TYR A 379 3.07 7.87 -18.27
N THR A 380 1.81 7.48 -18.39
CA THR A 380 0.70 8.15 -17.71
C THR A 380 0.85 8.09 -16.19
N LEU A 381 1.24 6.92 -15.63
CA LEU A 381 1.48 6.75 -14.20
C LEU A 381 2.64 7.63 -13.73
N LEU A 382 3.77 7.63 -14.45
CA LEU A 382 4.93 8.46 -14.11
C LEU A 382 4.57 9.95 -14.16
N LYS A 383 3.88 10.39 -15.21
CA LYS A 383 3.50 11.81 -15.34
C LYS A 383 2.51 12.26 -14.27
N GLN A 384 1.57 11.41 -13.86
CA GLN A 384 0.71 11.73 -12.72
C GLN A 384 1.50 11.85 -11.43
N LEU A 385 2.46 10.95 -11.18
CA LEU A 385 3.34 11.02 -10.02
C LEU A 385 4.09 12.36 -9.97
N GLU A 386 4.67 12.78 -11.11
CA GLU A 386 5.44 14.02 -11.22
C GLU A 386 4.60 15.29 -11.09
N LEU A 387 3.39 15.30 -11.69
CA LEU A 387 2.59 16.53 -11.86
C LEU A 387 1.54 16.72 -10.76
N SER A 388 0.98 15.63 -10.26
CA SER A 388 -0.21 15.68 -9.39
C SER A 388 -0.18 14.69 -8.23
N GLY A 389 0.94 14.01 -8.02
CA GLY A 389 1.10 13.06 -6.91
C GLY A 389 0.82 13.73 -5.57
N LYS A 390 -0.05 13.11 -4.77
CA LYS A 390 -0.37 13.51 -3.39
C LYS A 390 -0.18 12.32 -2.49
N GLU A 391 0.46 12.52 -1.38
CA GLU A 391 0.61 11.48 -0.36
C GLU A 391 -0.67 11.36 0.47
N ARG A 392 -0.93 10.14 0.96
CA ARG A 392 -1.91 9.94 2.03
C ARG A 392 -1.48 10.74 3.27
N PRO A 393 -2.40 11.15 4.17
CA PRO A 393 -2.06 12.04 5.27
C PRO A 393 -0.95 11.46 6.16
N VAL A 394 0.08 12.25 6.43
CA VAL A 394 1.15 11.92 7.38
C VAL A 394 0.65 12.24 8.79
N THR A 395 0.32 11.22 9.57
CA THR A 395 -0.14 11.37 10.95
C THR A 395 0.21 10.16 11.80
N VAL A 396 0.49 10.40 13.08
CA VAL A 396 0.72 9.31 14.05
C VAL A 396 -0.52 8.43 14.25
N ALA A 397 -1.69 8.91 13.88
CA ALA A 397 -2.96 8.17 13.93
C ALA A 397 -3.36 7.57 12.57
N TYR A 398 -2.42 7.32 11.66
CA TYR A 398 -2.73 6.81 10.31
C TYR A 398 -3.60 5.54 10.29
N PRO A 399 -3.39 4.53 11.14
CA PRO A 399 -4.28 3.36 11.18
C PRO A 399 -5.74 3.72 11.49
N LYS A 400 -5.97 4.76 12.31
CA LYS A 400 -7.31 5.29 12.58
C LYS A 400 -7.88 6.03 11.37
N PHE A 401 -7.06 6.84 10.68
CA PHE A 401 -7.46 7.48 9.41
C PHE A 401 -7.93 6.43 8.41
N SER A 402 -7.11 5.41 8.14
CA SER A 402 -7.46 4.33 7.19
C SER A 402 -8.78 3.66 7.55
N SER A 403 -8.96 3.29 8.82
CA SER A 403 -10.20 2.63 9.27
C SER A 403 -11.44 3.53 9.14
N THR A 404 -11.34 4.81 9.48
CA THR A 404 -12.47 5.76 9.36
C THR A 404 -12.79 6.08 7.90
N PHE A 405 -11.77 6.19 7.04
CA PHE A 405 -11.96 6.34 5.60
C PHE A 405 -12.74 5.14 5.01
N ASN A 406 -12.32 3.94 5.34
CA ASN A 406 -13.01 2.70 4.94
C ASN A 406 -14.48 2.68 5.42
N GLN A 407 -14.75 3.11 6.64
CA GLN A 407 -16.13 3.22 7.16
C GLN A 407 -16.97 4.23 6.36
N ILE A 408 -16.39 5.38 5.97
CA ILE A 408 -17.07 6.34 5.11
C ILE A 408 -17.41 5.67 3.77
N ILE A 409 -16.44 5.08 3.08
CA ILE A 409 -16.68 4.44 1.78
C ILE A 409 -17.75 3.34 1.88
N TYR A 410 -17.65 2.48 2.90
CA TYR A 410 -18.64 1.40 3.13
C TYR A 410 -20.07 1.91 3.25
N ASN A 411 -20.27 3.04 3.92
CA ASN A 411 -21.59 3.61 4.19
C ASN A 411 -22.01 4.70 3.19
N LEU A 412 -21.14 5.07 2.23
CA LEU A 412 -21.32 6.26 1.39
C LEU A 412 -22.57 6.19 0.49
N GLY A 413 -22.91 5.00 0.01
CA GLY A 413 -24.06 4.79 -0.87
C GLY A 413 -25.40 5.19 -0.25
N THR A 414 -25.55 5.00 1.06
CA THR A 414 -26.82 5.25 1.77
C THR A 414 -26.73 6.36 2.83
N GLY A 415 -25.54 6.60 3.38
CA GLY A 415 -25.34 7.55 4.49
C GLY A 415 -25.30 9.01 4.06
N ASN A 416 -25.50 9.92 5.00
CA ASN A 416 -25.29 11.35 4.80
C ASN A 416 -23.79 11.67 4.86
N VAL A 417 -23.25 12.31 3.82
CA VAL A 417 -21.82 12.62 3.73
C VAL A 417 -21.33 13.44 4.91
N SER A 418 -22.06 14.50 5.29
CA SER A 418 -21.64 15.36 6.40
C SER A 418 -21.61 14.63 7.74
N GLU A 419 -22.58 13.75 7.99
CA GLU A 419 -22.61 12.93 9.22
C GLU A 419 -21.43 11.93 9.24
N LEU A 420 -21.18 11.24 8.12
CA LEU A 420 -20.08 10.28 8.00
C LEU A 420 -18.71 10.93 8.22
N ILE A 421 -18.44 12.06 7.57
CA ILE A 421 -17.15 12.75 7.73
C ILE A 421 -16.99 13.38 9.11
N ASN A 422 -18.05 13.89 9.74
CA ASN A 422 -18.00 14.40 11.11
C ASN A 422 -17.70 13.29 12.12
N ALA A 423 -18.33 12.13 12.01
CA ALA A 423 -18.04 10.96 12.84
C ALA A 423 -16.57 10.53 12.68
N ALA A 424 -16.10 10.37 11.45
CA ALA A 424 -14.70 10.02 11.15
C ALA A 424 -13.70 11.04 11.69
N THR A 425 -14.02 12.35 11.56
CA THR A 425 -13.20 13.44 12.09
C THR A 425 -13.05 13.36 13.59
N ASN A 426 -14.16 13.14 14.33
CA ASN A 426 -14.12 13.03 15.77
C ASN A 426 -13.28 11.84 16.23
N GLU A 427 -13.47 10.67 15.62
CA GLU A 427 -12.68 9.48 15.94
C GLU A 427 -11.20 9.66 15.66
N LEU A 428 -10.85 10.28 14.53
CA LEU A 428 -9.45 10.53 14.16
C LEU A 428 -8.82 11.56 15.11
N GLN A 429 -9.53 12.66 15.42
CA GLN A 429 -9.04 13.70 16.35
C GLN A 429 -8.81 13.14 17.74
N ASP A 430 -9.73 12.31 18.24
CA ASP A 430 -9.57 11.63 19.54
C ASP A 430 -8.33 10.72 19.57
N ALA A 431 -8.07 10.00 18.48
CA ALA A 431 -6.87 9.18 18.37
C ALA A 431 -5.59 10.02 18.33
N MET A 432 -5.58 11.12 17.58
CA MET A 432 -4.46 12.07 17.52
C MET A 432 -4.17 12.66 18.90
N ASN A 433 -5.18 13.11 19.62
CA ASN A 433 -5.04 13.68 20.96
C ASN A 433 -4.40 12.68 21.93
N LYS A 434 -4.85 11.42 21.94
CA LYS A 434 -4.28 10.35 22.78
C LYS A 434 -2.82 10.01 22.45
N LEU A 435 -2.40 10.23 21.21
CA LEU A 435 -1.03 9.90 20.75
C LEU A 435 -0.08 11.11 20.85
N LYS A 436 -0.60 12.33 20.92
CA LYS A 436 0.21 13.55 21.05
C LYS A 436 0.93 13.62 22.41
N ASP A 437 0.26 13.17 23.47
CA ASP A 437 0.73 13.26 24.84
C ASP A 437 1.62 12.06 25.27
N ARG A 438 1.87 11.13 24.37
CA ARG A 438 2.76 9.96 24.57
C ARG A 438 4.10 10.16 23.84
#